data_fb27c96dc343b50055daeb33e1fbc0aa
#
_entry.id   fb27c96dc343b50055daeb33e1fbc0aa
#
_cell.length_a   1.000
_cell.length_b   1.000
_cell.length_c   1.000
_cell.angle_alpha   90.00
_cell.angle_beta   90.00
_cell.angle_gamma   90.00
#
_symmetry.space_group_name_H-M   'P 1'
#
loop_
_entity.id
_entity.type
_entity.pdbx_description
1 polymer ?
#
loop_
_entity_poly.entity_id
_entity_poly.type
_entity_poly.pdbx_seq_one_letter_code
_entity_poly.pdbx_strand_id
1 'polypeptide(L)'
;KILDAYRKGDMNTAVLSYVDMDQSKITDDSSVAILNEIKADMDTNAPAVLMAAAAQSTASGDYDTALHYYEKYMEIDDKNPEVIYDMGMVYKSKGDTDNANQMFGQVIMNFADSEFAEKAKTERGY
;
A
#
# COMPACT_ATOMS: atom_id res chain seq x y z
N LYS A 1 16.86 12.01 -6.12
CA LYS A 1 16.54 10.59 -6.05
C LYS A 1 15.23 10.27 -6.73
N ILE A 2 14.13 10.87 -6.26
CA ILE A 2 12.82 10.73 -6.90
C ILE A 2 12.88 11.24 -8.34
N LEU A 3 13.44 12.40 -8.52
CA LEU A 3 13.52 13.05 -9.82
C LEU A 3 14.39 12.26 -10.79
N ASP A 4 15.50 11.70 -10.34
CA ASP A 4 16.36 10.86 -11.16
C ASP A 4 15.60 9.63 -11.64
N ALA A 5 14.90 8.93 -10.73
CA ALA A 5 14.12 7.77 -11.08
C ALA A 5 12.98 8.12 -12.04
N TYR A 6 12.30 9.24 -11.78
CA TYR A 6 11.20 9.71 -12.61
C TYR A 6 11.69 10.01 -14.05
N ARG A 7 12.82 10.71 -14.18
CA ARG A 7 13.40 11.05 -15.50
C ARG A 7 13.85 9.83 -16.28
N LYS A 8 14.28 8.78 -15.57
CA LYS A 8 14.69 7.52 -16.21
C LYS A 8 13.52 6.64 -16.57
N GLY A 9 12.31 7.01 -16.19
CA GLY A 9 11.12 6.19 -16.41
C GLY A 9 10.96 5.06 -15.39
N ASP A 10 11.75 5.07 -14.32
CA ASP A 10 11.64 4.08 -13.24
C ASP A 10 10.57 4.53 -12.26
N MET A 11 9.32 4.32 -12.65
CA MET A 11 8.16 4.75 -11.87
C MET A 11 8.08 4.02 -10.52
N ASN A 12 8.50 2.76 -10.46
CA ASN A 12 8.48 2.01 -9.21
C ASN A 12 9.36 2.67 -8.15
N THR A 13 10.62 2.94 -8.49
CA THR A 13 11.54 3.60 -7.56
C THR A 13 11.06 5.01 -7.21
N ALA A 14 10.57 5.76 -8.21
CA ALA A 14 10.09 7.12 -8.00
C ALA A 14 8.92 7.14 -7.01
N VAL A 15 7.92 6.28 -7.21
CA VAL A 15 6.74 6.21 -6.34
C VAL A 15 7.13 5.78 -4.94
N LEU A 16 7.91 4.72 -4.80
CA LEU A 16 8.28 4.20 -3.47
C LEU A 16 9.07 5.23 -2.67
N SER A 17 9.94 5.99 -3.33
CA SER A 17 10.65 7.08 -2.68
C SER A 17 9.73 8.25 -2.32
N TYR A 18 8.78 8.55 -3.20
CA TYR A 18 7.82 9.64 -3.00
C TYR A 18 6.90 9.40 -1.79
N VAL A 19 6.35 8.17 -1.66
CA VAL A 19 5.41 7.87 -0.57
C VAL A 19 6.07 7.89 0.80
N ASP A 20 7.37 7.65 0.87
CA ASP A 20 8.12 7.65 2.14
C ASP A 20 8.80 8.97 2.43
N MET A 21 8.71 9.94 1.52
CA MET A 21 9.36 11.23 1.68
C MET A 21 8.61 12.12 2.67
N ASP A 22 9.36 12.78 3.55
CA ASP A 22 8.80 13.82 4.41
C ASP A 22 8.82 15.15 3.65
N GLN A 23 7.69 15.48 3.05
CA GLN A 23 7.57 16.70 2.23
C GLN A 23 7.74 17.98 3.05
N SER A 24 7.51 17.92 4.36
CA SER A 24 7.67 19.10 5.23
C SER A 24 9.13 19.58 5.30
N LYS A 25 10.07 18.70 4.95
CA LYS A 25 11.50 19.04 4.93
C LYS A 25 11.95 19.65 3.60
N ILE A 26 11.07 19.68 2.61
CA ILE A 26 11.35 20.28 1.30
C ILE A 26 10.85 21.74 1.37
N THR A 27 11.75 22.68 1.49
CA THR A 27 11.40 24.08 1.71
C THR A 27 11.84 25.03 0.60
N ASP A 28 12.76 24.62 -0.26
CA ASP A 28 13.22 25.50 -1.35
C ASP A 28 12.21 25.48 -2.51
N ASP A 29 11.98 26.66 -3.07
CA ASP A 29 10.95 26.88 -4.09
C ASP A 29 11.14 25.99 -5.32
N SER A 30 12.39 25.78 -5.75
CA SER A 30 12.68 24.96 -6.92
C SER A 30 12.26 23.51 -6.72
N SER A 31 12.57 22.92 -5.57
CA SER A 31 12.20 21.54 -5.26
C SER A 31 10.69 21.39 -5.10
N VAL A 32 10.04 22.35 -4.44
CA VAL A 32 8.59 22.34 -4.29
C VAL A 32 7.91 22.40 -5.66
N ALA A 33 8.38 23.24 -6.56
CA ALA A 33 7.82 23.36 -7.90
C ALA A 33 7.94 22.06 -8.69
N ILE A 34 9.10 21.39 -8.60
CA ILE A 34 9.32 20.11 -9.29
C ILE A 34 8.40 19.03 -8.72
N LEU A 35 8.27 18.94 -7.40
CA LEU A 35 7.36 17.99 -6.77
C LEU A 35 5.93 18.23 -7.22
N ASN A 36 5.49 19.48 -7.31
CA ASN A 36 4.14 19.78 -7.77
C ASN A 36 3.92 19.34 -9.22
N GLU A 37 4.95 19.44 -10.06
CA GLU A 37 4.85 19.01 -11.45
C GLU A 37 4.67 17.50 -11.59
N ILE A 38 5.34 16.70 -10.76
CA ILE A 38 5.29 15.24 -10.87
C ILE A 38 4.22 14.61 -9.96
N LYS A 39 3.61 15.40 -9.09
CA LYS A 39 2.66 14.89 -8.09
C LYS A 39 1.50 14.11 -8.72
N ALA A 40 0.93 14.61 -9.81
CA ALA A 40 -0.18 13.95 -10.48
C ALA A 40 0.22 12.56 -10.99
N ASP A 41 1.42 12.45 -11.58
CA ASP A 41 1.92 11.15 -12.05
C ASP A 41 2.19 10.20 -10.89
N MET A 42 2.79 10.71 -9.80
CA MET A 42 3.05 9.91 -8.61
C MET A 42 1.75 9.39 -8.02
N ASP A 43 0.76 10.27 -7.84
CA ASP A 43 -0.53 9.90 -7.26
C ASP A 43 -1.30 8.92 -8.15
N THR A 44 -1.21 9.09 -9.46
CA THR A 44 -1.86 8.20 -10.42
C THR A 44 -1.27 6.79 -10.39
N ASN A 45 0.05 6.67 -10.28
CA ASN A 45 0.74 5.39 -10.34
C ASN A 45 0.91 4.72 -8.99
N ALA A 46 0.77 5.48 -7.88
CA ALA A 46 1.04 4.97 -6.55
C ALA A 46 0.23 3.72 -6.19
N PRO A 47 -1.09 3.65 -6.43
CA PRO A 47 -1.85 2.45 -6.04
C PRO A 47 -1.30 1.17 -6.67
N ALA A 48 -1.06 1.17 -7.97
CA ALA A 48 -0.56 -0.02 -8.66
C ALA A 48 0.85 -0.40 -8.21
N VAL A 49 1.72 0.59 -8.05
CA VAL A 49 3.11 0.36 -7.61
C VAL A 49 3.13 -0.19 -6.19
N LEU A 50 2.33 0.39 -5.29
CA LEU A 50 2.27 -0.04 -3.89
C LEU A 50 1.73 -1.46 -3.77
N MET A 51 0.68 -1.80 -4.52
CA MET A 51 0.14 -3.17 -4.53
C MET A 51 1.18 -4.18 -5.01
N ALA A 52 1.88 -3.87 -6.09
CA ALA A 52 2.91 -4.76 -6.64
C ALA A 52 4.08 -4.93 -5.66
N ALA A 53 4.54 -3.84 -5.06
CA ALA A 53 5.64 -3.87 -4.10
C ALA A 53 5.26 -4.65 -2.85
N ALA A 54 4.04 -4.47 -2.34
CA ALA A 54 3.56 -5.20 -1.19
C ALA A 54 3.45 -6.70 -1.48
N ALA A 55 2.92 -7.06 -2.65
CA ALA A 55 2.81 -8.47 -3.05
C ALA A 55 4.19 -9.12 -3.17
N GLN A 56 5.15 -8.41 -3.75
CA GLN A 56 6.52 -8.90 -3.89
C GLN A 56 7.18 -9.09 -2.52
N SER A 57 6.99 -8.13 -1.62
CA SER A 57 7.54 -8.23 -0.26
C SER A 57 6.94 -9.40 0.50
N THR A 58 5.64 -9.63 0.33
CA THR A 58 4.96 -10.79 0.92
C THR A 58 5.56 -12.10 0.41
N ALA A 59 5.75 -12.20 -0.90
CA ALA A 59 6.33 -13.40 -1.51
C ALA A 59 7.77 -13.66 -1.04
N SER A 60 8.50 -12.60 -0.71
CA SER A 60 9.88 -12.69 -0.20
C SER A 60 9.94 -12.97 1.31
N GLY A 61 8.81 -12.97 2.00
CA GLY A 61 8.77 -13.14 3.45
C GLY A 61 9.07 -11.88 4.24
N ASP A 62 9.16 -10.74 3.58
CA ASP A 62 9.38 -9.44 4.22
C ASP A 62 8.03 -8.81 4.55
N TYR A 63 7.38 -9.35 5.58
CA TYR A 63 6.01 -8.99 5.92
C TYR A 63 5.87 -7.57 6.44
N ASP A 64 6.86 -7.09 7.19
CA ASP A 64 6.81 -5.73 7.72
C ASP A 64 6.85 -4.69 6.59
N THR A 65 7.68 -4.92 5.57
CA THR A 65 7.74 -4.06 4.41
C THR A 65 6.43 -4.13 3.61
N ALA A 66 5.87 -5.35 3.46
CA ALA A 66 4.59 -5.53 2.78
C ALA A 66 3.49 -4.71 3.47
N LEU A 67 3.40 -4.81 4.80
CA LEU A 67 2.41 -4.05 5.57
C LEU A 67 2.61 -2.54 5.43
N HIS A 68 3.87 -2.10 5.40
CA HIS A 68 4.18 -0.68 5.21
C HIS A 68 3.59 -0.16 3.89
N TYR A 69 3.78 -0.90 2.80
CA TYR A 69 3.25 -0.48 1.49
C TYR A 69 1.72 -0.57 1.44
N TYR A 70 1.11 -1.58 2.06
CA TYR A 70 -0.34 -1.65 2.15
C TYR A 70 -0.91 -0.49 2.97
N GLU A 71 -0.25 -0.11 4.06
CA GLU A 71 -0.67 1.05 4.87
C GLU A 71 -0.60 2.33 4.05
N LYS A 72 0.45 2.49 3.24
CA LYS A 72 0.56 3.64 2.33
C LYS A 72 -0.54 3.64 1.28
N TYR A 73 -0.90 2.47 0.78
CA TYR A 73 -2.04 2.35 -0.13
C TYR A 73 -3.33 2.82 0.56
N MET A 74 -3.56 2.40 1.80
CA MET A 74 -4.75 2.75 2.56
C MET A 74 -4.86 4.27 2.79
N GLU A 75 -3.76 4.98 2.86
CA GLU A 75 -3.77 6.45 2.95
C GLU A 75 -4.31 7.08 1.66
N ILE A 76 -4.19 6.40 0.53
CA ILE A 76 -4.67 6.89 -0.77
C ILE A 76 -6.11 6.45 -1.00
N ASP A 77 -6.42 5.18 -0.74
CA ASP A 77 -7.73 4.56 -0.97
C ASP A 77 -7.99 3.51 0.11
N ASP A 78 -8.84 3.85 1.07
CA ASP A 78 -9.20 2.95 2.16
C ASP A 78 -10.47 2.14 1.89
N LYS A 79 -10.95 2.14 0.63
CA LYS A 79 -12.20 1.48 0.23
C LYS A 79 -11.97 0.28 -0.68
N ASN A 80 -10.74 -0.24 -0.72
CA ASN A 80 -10.43 -1.43 -1.52
C ASN A 80 -10.36 -2.66 -0.62
N PRO A 81 -11.39 -3.53 -0.64
CA PRO A 81 -11.41 -4.71 0.24
C PRO A 81 -10.28 -5.69 -0.03
N GLU A 82 -9.75 -5.73 -1.25
CA GLU A 82 -8.61 -6.59 -1.57
C GLU A 82 -7.39 -6.25 -0.72
N VAL A 83 -7.11 -4.96 -0.56
CA VAL A 83 -5.95 -4.50 0.22
C VAL A 83 -6.11 -4.90 1.68
N ILE A 84 -7.29 -4.70 2.25
CA ILE A 84 -7.55 -5.05 3.65
C ILE A 84 -7.45 -6.55 3.85
N TYR A 85 -8.00 -7.33 2.91
CA TYR A 85 -7.89 -8.78 2.92
C TYR A 85 -6.42 -9.23 2.85
N ASP A 86 -5.66 -8.64 1.92
CA ASP A 86 -4.23 -8.97 1.75
C ASP A 86 -3.43 -8.65 3.01
N MET A 87 -3.73 -7.54 3.68
CA MET A 87 -3.10 -7.22 4.97
C MET A 87 -3.41 -8.29 6.01
N GLY A 88 -4.65 -8.78 6.05
CA GLY A 88 -5.03 -9.89 6.92
C GLY A 88 -4.21 -11.13 6.65
N MET A 89 -4.00 -11.45 5.38
CA MET A 89 -3.18 -12.61 4.99
C MET A 89 -1.72 -12.45 5.39
N VAL A 90 -1.18 -11.23 5.30
CA VAL A 90 0.19 -10.95 5.73
C VAL A 90 0.31 -11.13 7.25
N TYR A 91 -0.61 -10.59 8.03
CA TYR A 91 -0.62 -10.79 9.48
C TYR A 91 -0.72 -12.26 9.85
N LYS A 92 -1.58 -13.01 9.14
CA LYS A 92 -1.71 -14.45 9.34
C LYS A 92 -0.37 -15.16 9.10
N SER A 93 0.33 -14.81 8.04
CA SER A 93 1.64 -15.38 7.70
C SER A 93 2.71 -15.04 8.73
N LYS A 94 2.59 -13.87 9.39
CA LYS A 94 3.47 -13.48 10.49
C LYS A 94 3.16 -14.24 11.79
N GLY A 95 2.03 -14.89 11.86
CA GLY A 95 1.55 -15.51 13.09
C GLY A 95 0.78 -14.55 14.00
N ASP A 96 0.45 -13.36 13.51
CA ASP A 96 -0.30 -12.36 14.25
C ASP A 96 -1.81 -12.54 14.00
N THR A 97 -2.39 -13.52 14.66
CA THR A 97 -3.78 -13.91 14.46
C THR A 97 -4.75 -12.80 14.85
N ASP A 98 -4.45 -12.04 15.89
CA ASP A 98 -5.33 -10.98 16.36
C ASP A 98 -5.50 -9.88 15.32
N ASN A 99 -4.40 -9.39 14.76
CA ASN A 99 -4.46 -8.37 13.72
C ASN A 99 -5.03 -8.93 12.41
N ALA A 100 -4.71 -10.20 12.08
CA ALA A 100 -5.29 -10.84 10.92
C ALA A 100 -6.82 -10.86 11.01
N ASN A 101 -7.35 -11.29 12.13
CA ASN A 101 -8.81 -11.36 12.34
C ASN A 101 -9.44 -9.98 12.32
N GLN A 102 -8.74 -8.95 12.79
CA GLN A 102 -9.19 -7.56 12.71
C GLN A 102 -9.37 -7.11 11.27
N MET A 103 -8.39 -7.39 10.42
CA MET A 103 -8.46 -7.05 8.99
C MET A 103 -9.60 -7.80 8.31
N PHE A 104 -9.70 -9.11 8.53
CA PHE A 104 -10.79 -9.91 7.97
C PHE A 104 -12.15 -9.43 8.44
N GLY A 105 -12.26 -9.05 9.71
CA GLY A 105 -13.49 -8.49 10.26
C GLY A 105 -13.91 -7.20 9.57
N GLN A 106 -12.95 -6.33 9.25
CA GLN A 106 -13.24 -5.09 8.52
C GLN A 106 -13.81 -5.38 7.13
N VAL A 107 -13.24 -6.36 6.42
CA VAL A 107 -13.75 -6.75 5.10
C VAL A 107 -15.17 -7.26 5.20
N ILE A 108 -15.43 -8.15 6.16
CA ILE A 108 -16.75 -8.76 6.34
C ILE A 108 -17.79 -7.70 6.70
N MET A 109 -17.45 -6.77 7.57
CA MET A 109 -18.40 -5.76 8.06
C MET A 109 -18.63 -4.62 7.07
N ASN A 110 -17.56 -4.15 6.42
CA ASN A 110 -17.63 -2.94 5.61
C ASN A 110 -17.79 -3.23 4.11
N PHE A 111 -17.46 -4.44 3.67
CA PHE A 111 -17.49 -4.83 2.26
C PHE A 111 -18.15 -6.19 2.09
N ALA A 112 -19.31 -6.37 2.74
CA ALA A 112 -20.01 -7.64 2.83
C ALA A 112 -20.39 -8.23 1.46
N ASP A 113 -20.57 -7.39 0.45
CA ASP A 113 -20.96 -7.83 -0.89
C ASP A 113 -19.75 -8.20 -1.77
N SER A 114 -18.53 -8.03 -1.29
CA SER A 114 -17.35 -8.33 -2.08
C SER A 114 -16.99 -9.82 -1.98
N GLU A 115 -16.28 -10.32 -3.01
CA GLU A 115 -15.75 -11.68 -2.97
C GLU A 115 -14.74 -11.86 -1.82
N PHE A 116 -14.08 -10.77 -1.42
CA PHE A 116 -13.10 -10.81 -0.33
C PHE A 116 -13.76 -11.01 1.03
N ALA A 117 -15.03 -10.61 1.20
CA ALA A 117 -15.77 -10.90 2.42
C ALA A 117 -15.94 -12.41 2.62
N GLU A 118 -16.27 -13.14 1.56
CA GLU A 118 -16.39 -14.60 1.63
C GLU A 118 -15.04 -15.27 1.91
N LYS A 119 -14.00 -14.80 1.26
CA LYS A 119 -12.63 -15.29 1.52
C LYS A 119 -12.21 -15.00 2.96
N ALA A 120 -12.53 -13.81 3.46
CA ALA A 120 -12.19 -13.42 4.83
C ALA A 120 -12.93 -14.28 5.87
N LYS A 121 -14.18 -14.62 5.62
CA LYS A 121 -14.95 -15.53 6.48
C LYS A 121 -14.26 -16.89 6.59
N THR A 122 -13.81 -17.41 5.46
CA THR A 122 -13.10 -18.70 5.41
C THR A 122 -11.81 -18.62 6.23
N GLU A 123 -11.06 -17.54 6.10
CA GLU A 123 -9.79 -17.37 6.82
C GLU A 123 -9.99 -17.22 8.32
N ARG A 124 -11.09 -16.60 8.76
CA ARG A 124 -11.44 -16.50 10.19
C ARG A 124 -12.05 -17.78 10.76
N GLY A 125 -12.42 -18.74 9.91
CA GLY A 125 -13.05 -19.98 10.35
C GLY A 125 -14.57 -19.87 10.51
N TYR A 126 -15.19 -18.96 9.83
CA TYR A 126 -16.65 -18.79 9.84
C TYR A 126 -17.33 -19.81 8.90
#